data_12689d7b9028324400df6ec700351ec2
#
_entry.id   12689d7b9028324400df6ec700351ec2
#
_cell.length_a   1.000
_cell.length_b   1.000
_cell.length_c   1.000
_cell.angle_alpha   90.00
_cell.angle_beta   90.00
_cell.angle_gamma   90.00
#
_symmetry.space_group_name_H-M   'P 1'
#
loop_
_entity.id
_entity.type
_entity.pdbx_description
1 polymer ?
#
loop_
_entity_poly.entity_id
_entity_poly.type
_entity_poly.pdbx_seq_one_letter_code
_entity_poly.pdbx_strand_id
1 'polypeptide(L)'
;LCGVVVPAVWLRVCVAVAKNHPVRSKASTMAADKALSFLSSINYPQQYFNAIHHAIAAHSFSANIAVQSVEAQIVQDADRMDALGAIGVSRCMKVGGSIGRYLYHKDDPFCLNREPDDSKYTLDHFFIKLLHISESMNTPSAKDEANRRTEYMQPFLEQHKSEIGE
;
A
#
# COMPACT_ATOMS: atom_id res chain seq x y z
N LEU A 1 13.43 3.85 18.29
CA LEU A 1 12.98 3.44 16.96
C LEU A 1 12.30 2.07 17.00
N CYS A 2 12.99 0.98 17.42
CA CYS A 2 12.42 -0.37 17.45
C CYS A 2 11.17 -0.51 18.32
N GLY A 3 11.10 0.18 19.47
CA GLY A 3 9.92 0.15 20.38
C GLY A 3 8.65 0.78 19.76
N VAL A 4 8.74 1.46 18.63
CA VAL A 4 7.58 2.02 17.92
C VAL A 4 7.33 1.29 16.62
N VAL A 5 8.35 1.15 15.77
CA VAL A 5 8.21 0.61 14.40
C VAL A 5 7.72 -0.84 14.41
N VAL A 6 8.32 -1.71 15.24
CA VAL A 6 7.97 -3.13 15.25
C VAL A 6 6.50 -3.36 15.64
N PRO A 7 5.99 -2.84 16.78
CA PRO A 7 4.56 -3.01 17.10
C PRO A 7 3.65 -2.34 16.07
N ALA A 8 4.01 -1.17 15.54
CA ALA A 8 3.18 -0.49 14.55
C ALA A 8 3.05 -1.30 13.24
N VAL A 9 4.14 -1.88 12.73
CA VAL A 9 4.12 -2.74 11.53
C VAL A 9 3.24 -3.97 11.74
N TRP A 10 3.33 -4.64 12.90
CA TRP A 10 2.53 -5.83 13.19
C TRP A 10 1.05 -5.53 13.43
N LEU A 11 0.74 -4.42 14.10
CA LEU A 11 -0.61 -4.12 14.55
C LEU A 11 -1.41 -3.25 13.57
N ARG A 12 -0.80 -2.68 12.52
CA ARG A 12 -1.48 -1.82 11.55
C ARG A 12 -2.68 -2.48 10.83
N VAL A 13 -2.70 -3.80 10.77
CA VAL A 13 -3.74 -4.59 10.10
C VAL A 13 -4.71 -5.27 11.05
N CYS A 14 -4.73 -4.93 12.34
CA CYS A 14 -5.62 -5.55 13.32
C CYS A 14 -7.12 -5.17 13.13
N VAL A 15 -7.42 -4.24 12.21
CA VAL A 15 -8.77 -3.94 11.75
C VAL A 15 -8.81 -4.04 10.22
N ALA A 16 -9.59 -4.99 9.71
CA ALA A 16 -9.82 -5.14 8.28
C ALA A 16 -11.17 -4.52 7.89
N VAL A 17 -11.17 -3.59 6.94
CA VAL A 17 -12.38 -2.95 6.40
C VAL A 17 -12.37 -3.11 4.88
N ALA A 18 -13.49 -3.56 4.31
CA ALA A 18 -13.64 -3.73 2.86
C ALA A 18 -13.38 -2.41 2.11
N LYS A 19 -12.85 -2.50 0.88
CA LYS A 19 -12.47 -1.31 0.08
C LYS A 19 -13.61 -0.30 -0.10
N ASN A 20 -14.85 -0.77 -0.26
CA ASN A 20 -16.03 0.07 -0.52
C ASN A 20 -16.82 0.42 0.75
N HIS A 21 -16.29 0.14 1.94
CA HIS A 21 -17.01 0.40 3.18
C HIS A 21 -16.95 1.89 3.56
N PRO A 22 -18.06 2.52 4.03
CA PRO A 22 -18.09 3.95 4.37
C PRO A 22 -17.04 4.39 5.39
N VAL A 23 -16.63 3.50 6.31
CA VAL A 23 -15.60 3.81 7.32
C VAL A 23 -14.17 3.48 6.88
N ARG A 24 -13.94 3.21 5.59
CA ARG A 24 -12.60 2.84 5.08
C ARG A 24 -11.51 3.88 5.44
N SER A 25 -11.82 5.16 5.35
CA SER A 25 -10.90 6.24 5.71
C SER A 25 -10.52 6.27 7.19
N LYS A 26 -11.37 5.68 8.07
CA LYS A 26 -11.12 5.59 9.52
C LYS A 26 -10.49 4.27 9.95
N ALA A 27 -10.30 3.32 9.03
CA ALA A 27 -9.85 1.97 9.36
C ALA A 27 -8.48 1.95 10.07
N SER A 28 -7.53 2.79 9.65
CA SER A 28 -6.21 2.88 10.28
C SER A 28 -6.25 3.51 11.67
N THR A 29 -7.12 4.50 11.91
CA THR A 29 -7.32 5.06 13.26
C THR A 29 -7.95 4.02 14.19
N MET A 30 -8.97 3.30 13.73
CA MET A 30 -9.59 2.19 14.50
C MET A 30 -8.57 1.08 14.79
N ALA A 31 -7.66 0.79 13.84
CA ALA A 31 -6.56 -0.15 14.07
C ALA A 31 -5.59 0.38 15.13
N ALA A 32 -5.28 1.67 15.12
CA ALA A 32 -4.43 2.31 16.12
C ALA A 32 -5.02 2.23 17.53
N ASP A 33 -6.32 2.53 17.68
CA ASP A 33 -7.03 2.43 18.97
C ASP A 33 -7.03 0.99 19.51
N LYS A 34 -7.32 0.01 18.64
CA LYS A 34 -7.29 -1.40 19.01
C LYS A 34 -5.89 -1.88 19.36
N ALA A 35 -4.87 -1.39 18.65
CA ALA A 35 -3.47 -1.70 18.95
C ALA A 35 -3.07 -1.21 20.34
N LEU A 36 -3.45 0.02 20.72
CA LEU A 36 -3.16 0.54 22.07
C LEU A 36 -3.87 -0.27 23.16
N SER A 37 -5.11 -0.67 22.94
CA SER A 37 -5.85 -1.52 23.87
C SER A 37 -5.13 -2.86 24.10
N PHE A 38 -4.64 -3.48 23.03
CA PHE A 38 -3.84 -4.71 23.11
C PHE A 38 -2.51 -4.48 23.83
N LEU A 39 -1.76 -3.44 23.46
CA LEU A 39 -0.46 -3.13 24.07
C LEU A 39 -0.60 -2.83 25.58
N SER A 40 -1.68 -2.18 25.98
CA SER A 40 -2.01 -1.94 27.38
C SER A 40 -2.23 -3.26 28.14
N SER A 41 -2.94 -4.22 27.52
CA SER A 41 -3.25 -5.51 28.15
C SER A 41 -2.01 -6.38 28.42
N ILE A 42 -0.91 -6.14 27.69
CA ILE A 42 0.37 -6.85 27.86
C ILE A 42 1.42 -6.02 28.61
N ASN A 43 1.02 -4.91 29.25
CA ASN A 43 1.90 -3.97 29.96
C ASN A 43 3.05 -3.41 29.10
N TYR A 44 2.81 -3.15 27.80
CA TYR A 44 3.80 -2.51 26.95
C TYR A 44 4.09 -1.07 27.44
N PRO A 45 5.35 -0.57 27.35
CA PRO A 45 5.68 0.76 27.90
C PRO A 45 4.87 1.90 27.29
N GLN A 46 4.08 2.56 28.12
CA GLN A 46 3.12 3.61 27.71
C GLN A 46 3.78 4.81 27.02
N GLN A 47 5.05 5.08 27.28
CA GLN A 47 5.82 6.15 26.64
C GLN A 47 5.85 6.04 25.10
N TYR A 48 5.60 4.87 24.53
CA TYR A 48 5.57 4.65 23.07
C TYR A 48 4.16 4.75 22.47
N PHE A 49 3.10 4.81 23.27
CA PHE A 49 1.73 4.69 22.79
C PHE A 49 1.35 5.75 21.76
N ASN A 50 1.65 7.03 22.03
CA ASN A 50 1.33 8.12 21.10
C ASN A 50 2.05 7.95 19.75
N ALA A 51 3.32 7.57 19.78
CA ALA A 51 4.11 7.34 18.58
C ALA A 51 3.61 6.12 17.78
N ILE A 52 3.25 5.02 18.47
CA ILE A 52 2.68 3.82 17.84
C ILE A 52 1.31 4.13 17.22
N HIS A 53 0.44 4.81 17.96
CA HIS A 53 -0.86 5.22 17.47
C HIS A 53 -0.73 6.05 16.20
N HIS A 54 0.11 7.10 16.24
CA HIS A 54 0.35 7.96 15.08
C HIS A 54 0.89 7.17 13.89
N ALA A 55 1.90 6.31 14.08
CA ALA A 55 2.47 5.50 13.02
C ALA A 55 1.44 4.56 12.37
N ILE A 56 0.54 3.96 13.19
CA ILE A 56 -0.56 3.13 12.68
C ILE A 56 -1.63 3.98 11.98
N ALA A 57 -2.05 5.10 12.57
CA ALA A 57 -3.09 5.94 11.97
C ALA A 57 -2.64 6.52 10.61
N ALA A 58 -1.39 6.99 10.53
CA ALA A 58 -0.84 7.67 9.37
C ALA A 58 -0.34 6.75 8.25
N HIS A 59 -0.25 5.40 8.46
CA HIS A 59 0.27 4.53 7.40
C HIS A 59 -0.63 4.44 6.17
N SER A 60 -1.95 4.54 6.37
CA SER A 60 -2.93 4.30 5.32
C SER A 60 -3.06 5.47 4.36
N PHE A 61 -2.93 5.20 3.06
CA PHE A 61 -3.16 6.20 2.02
C PHE A 61 -4.57 6.83 2.10
N SER A 62 -5.60 6.03 2.38
CA SER A 62 -7.00 6.50 2.43
C SER A 62 -7.33 7.35 3.66
N ALA A 63 -6.52 7.31 4.71
CA ALA A 63 -6.72 8.13 5.90
C ALA A 63 -6.24 9.58 5.71
N ASN A 64 -5.32 9.80 4.78
CA ASN A 64 -4.73 11.12 4.46
C ASN A 64 -4.19 11.87 5.71
N ILE A 65 -3.57 11.12 6.63
CA ILE A 65 -2.95 11.68 7.84
C ILE A 65 -1.47 11.91 7.55
N ALA A 66 -0.99 13.14 7.73
CA ALA A 66 0.40 13.49 7.52
C ALA A 66 1.31 12.75 8.50
N VAL A 67 2.42 12.19 8.02
CA VAL A 67 3.45 11.57 8.86
C VAL A 67 4.29 12.65 9.54
N GLN A 68 4.43 12.58 10.87
CA GLN A 68 5.08 13.61 11.70
C GLN A 68 6.35 13.09 12.41
N SER A 69 6.66 11.80 12.28
CA SER A 69 7.85 11.21 12.88
C SER A 69 8.55 10.24 11.93
N VAL A 70 9.83 10.00 12.17
CA VAL A 70 10.62 9.03 11.39
C VAL A 70 10.03 7.63 11.48
N GLU A 71 9.49 7.25 12.64
CA GLU A 71 8.81 5.97 12.84
C GLU A 71 7.57 5.84 11.95
N ALA A 72 6.75 6.88 11.88
CA ALA A 72 5.57 6.90 11.01
C ALA A 72 5.96 6.86 9.52
N GLN A 73 7.03 7.57 9.12
CA GLN A 73 7.60 7.50 7.77
C GLN A 73 8.00 6.07 7.41
N ILE A 74 8.77 5.40 8.28
CA ILE A 74 9.23 4.03 8.05
C ILE A 74 8.04 3.06 7.94
N VAL A 75 7.04 3.17 8.80
CA VAL A 75 5.84 2.31 8.77
C VAL A 75 5.03 2.51 7.50
N GLN A 76 4.87 3.76 7.07
CA GLN A 76 4.16 4.08 5.83
C GLN A 76 4.93 3.58 4.59
N ASP A 77 6.25 3.78 4.56
CA ASP A 77 7.12 3.31 3.47
C ASP A 77 7.09 1.78 3.37
N ALA A 78 7.14 1.07 4.50
CA ALA A 78 7.05 -0.39 4.54
C ALA A 78 5.71 -0.90 3.99
N ASP A 79 4.60 -0.24 4.30
CA ASP A 79 3.28 -0.61 3.76
C ASP A 79 3.21 -0.38 2.24
N ARG A 80 3.73 0.76 1.77
CA ARG A 80 3.77 1.09 0.34
C ARG A 80 4.69 0.15 -0.45
N MET A 81 5.80 -0.28 0.13
CA MET A 81 6.77 -1.18 -0.48
C MET A 81 6.18 -2.53 -0.88
N ASP A 82 5.19 -3.03 -0.14
CA ASP A 82 4.46 -4.27 -0.44
C ASP A 82 3.64 -4.20 -1.75
N ALA A 83 3.43 -3.02 -2.30
CA ALA A 83 2.73 -2.83 -3.56
C ALA A 83 3.66 -2.77 -4.78
N LEU A 84 4.97 -2.95 -4.59
CA LEU A 84 5.98 -2.81 -5.63
C LEU A 84 6.73 -4.12 -5.93
N GLY A 85 7.35 -4.19 -7.10
CA GLY A 85 8.13 -5.34 -7.56
C GLY A 85 7.29 -6.59 -7.79
N ALA A 86 7.92 -7.75 -7.77
CA ALA A 86 7.28 -9.05 -8.02
C ALA A 86 6.13 -9.35 -7.04
N ILE A 87 6.30 -8.98 -5.76
CA ILE A 87 5.24 -9.12 -4.75
C ILE A 87 4.06 -8.21 -5.08
N GLY A 88 4.32 -6.95 -5.48
CA GLY A 88 3.29 -6.00 -5.88
C GLY A 88 2.50 -6.49 -7.10
N VAL A 89 3.18 -7.00 -8.13
CA VAL A 89 2.55 -7.63 -9.31
C VAL A 89 1.64 -8.77 -8.87
N SER A 90 2.16 -9.72 -8.10
CA SER A 90 1.41 -10.89 -7.63
C SER A 90 0.17 -10.50 -6.82
N ARG A 91 0.29 -9.51 -5.93
CA ARG A 91 -0.82 -8.98 -5.15
C ARG A 91 -1.86 -8.28 -6.02
N CYS A 92 -1.43 -7.49 -6.99
CA CYS A 92 -2.33 -6.79 -7.92
C CYS A 92 -3.21 -7.79 -8.69
N MET A 93 -2.59 -8.82 -9.27
CA MET A 93 -3.30 -9.88 -10.01
C MET A 93 -4.27 -10.65 -9.11
N LYS A 94 -3.82 -11.06 -7.91
CA LYS A 94 -4.66 -11.76 -6.95
C LYS A 94 -5.87 -10.91 -6.52
N VAL A 95 -5.67 -9.64 -6.20
CA VAL A 95 -6.76 -8.74 -5.79
C VAL A 95 -7.71 -8.49 -6.95
N GLY A 96 -7.21 -8.21 -8.16
CA GLY A 96 -8.03 -8.02 -9.35
C GLY A 96 -8.97 -9.20 -9.59
N GLY A 97 -8.43 -10.43 -9.59
CA GLY A 97 -9.22 -11.65 -9.72
C GLY A 97 -10.23 -11.86 -8.58
N SER A 98 -9.84 -11.57 -7.33
CA SER A 98 -10.72 -11.77 -6.16
C SER A 98 -11.93 -10.83 -6.12
N ILE A 99 -11.86 -9.68 -6.78
CA ILE A 99 -12.96 -8.71 -6.85
C ILE A 99 -13.65 -8.66 -8.21
N GLY A 100 -13.32 -9.63 -9.10
CA GLY A 100 -13.98 -9.81 -10.39
C GLY A 100 -13.60 -8.78 -11.46
N ARG A 101 -12.42 -8.16 -11.37
CA ARG A 101 -11.92 -7.28 -12.44
C ARG A 101 -11.51 -8.09 -13.66
N TYR A 102 -11.72 -7.55 -14.85
CA TYR A 102 -11.04 -8.03 -16.04
C TYR A 102 -9.53 -7.83 -15.91
N LEU A 103 -8.75 -8.64 -16.62
CA LEU A 103 -7.30 -8.50 -16.59
C LEU A 103 -6.87 -7.17 -17.23
N TYR A 104 -7.37 -6.88 -18.44
CA TYR A 104 -7.13 -5.64 -19.19
C TYR A 104 -8.30 -5.29 -20.10
N HIS A 105 -8.31 -4.09 -20.65
CA HIS A 105 -9.27 -3.65 -21.68
C HIS A 105 -8.88 -4.26 -23.03
N LYS A 106 -9.82 -4.91 -23.73
CA LYS A 106 -9.54 -5.70 -24.95
C LYS A 106 -9.01 -4.89 -26.13
N ASP A 107 -9.41 -3.62 -26.28
CA ASP A 107 -9.07 -2.78 -27.42
C ASP A 107 -7.92 -1.79 -27.11
N ASP A 108 -7.58 -1.58 -25.86
CA ASP A 108 -6.45 -0.73 -25.41
C ASP A 108 -5.97 -1.21 -24.03
N PRO A 109 -5.20 -2.30 -23.96
CA PRO A 109 -4.75 -2.91 -22.70
C PRO A 109 -3.85 -2.02 -21.85
N PHE A 110 -3.13 -1.09 -22.48
CA PHE A 110 -2.08 -0.25 -21.84
C PHE A 110 -2.46 1.21 -21.72
N CYS A 111 -3.74 1.55 -21.89
CA CYS A 111 -4.25 2.93 -21.73
C CYS A 111 -3.53 3.95 -22.61
N LEU A 112 -3.22 3.60 -23.86
CA LEU A 112 -2.55 4.50 -24.81
C LEU A 112 -3.49 5.60 -25.34
N ASN A 113 -4.79 5.27 -25.48
CA ASN A 113 -5.80 6.13 -26.08
C ASN A 113 -7.05 6.29 -25.22
N ARG A 114 -7.02 5.86 -23.96
CA ARG A 114 -8.10 5.97 -22.99
C ARG A 114 -7.59 6.30 -21.60
N GLU A 115 -8.44 6.86 -20.77
CA GLU A 115 -8.16 7.00 -19.34
C GLU A 115 -8.18 5.64 -18.63
N PRO A 116 -7.23 5.35 -17.73
CA PRO A 116 -7.22 4.12 -16.97
C PRO A 116 -8.39 4.04 -15.98
N ASP A 117 -9.00 2.84 -15.85
CA ASP A 117 -10.11 2.55 -14.95
C ASP A 117 -9.80 1.29 -14.11
N ASP A 118 -9.15 1.46 -12.97
CA ASP A 118 -8.80 0.36 -12.06
C ASP A 118 -9.99 -0.18 -11.25
N SER A 119 -11.17 0.36 -11.46
CA SER A 119 -12.40 -0.26 -10.95
C SER A 119 -12.81 -1.47 -11.80
N LYS A 120 -12.47 -1.49 -13.09
CA LYS A 120 -12.84 -2.52 -14.06
C LYS A 120 -11.67 -3.41 -14.48
N TYR A 121 -10.46 -2.85 -14.62
CA TYR A 121 -9.31 -3.53 -15.20
C TYR A 121 -8.13 -3.58 -14.23
N THR A 122 -7.51 -4.76 -14.13
CA THR A 122 -6.40 -5.00 -13.20
C THR A 122 -5.13 -4.30 -13.65
N LEU A 123 -4.80 -4.32 -14.96
CA LEU A 123 -3.60 -3.65 -15.49
C LEU A 123 -3.66 -2.14 -15.32
N ASP A 124 -4.84 -1.54 -15.38
CA ASP A 124 -5.00 -0.09 -15.20
C ASP A 124 -4.50 0.40 -13.84
N HIS A 125 -4.51 -0.48 -12.82
CA HIS A 125 -3.99 -0.16 -11.49
C HIS A 125 -2.48 0.14 -11.49
N PHE A 126 -1.73 -0.43 -12.43
CA PHE A 126 -0.31 -0.09 -12.61
C PHE A 126 -0.14 1.38 -12.97
N PHE A 127 -0.91 1.84 -13.95
CA PHE A 127 -0.82 3.21 -14.48
C PHE A 127 -1.41 4.25 -13.52
N ILE A 128 -2.50 3.93 -12.83
CA ILE A 128 -3.12 4.84 -11.85
C ILE A 128 -2.26 4.98 -10.59
N LYS A 129 -1.61 3.89 -10.15
CA LYS A 129 -1.02 3.87 -8.82
C LYS A 129 0.37 3.25 -8.72
N LEU A 130 0.53 1.99 -9.16
CA LEU A 130 1.71 1.23 -8.75
C LEU A 130 3.02 1.84 -9.25
N LEU A 131 3.06 2.33 -10.49
CA LEU A 131 4.25 2.94 -11.09
C LEU A 131 4.63 4.29 -10.45
N HIS A 132 3.72 4.92 -9.70
CA HIS A 132 3.93 6.21 -9.05
C HIS A 132 4.20 6.12 -7.54
N ILE A 133 4.11 4.92 -6.95
CA ILE A 133 4.29 4.76 -5.48
C ILE A 133 5.68 5.20 -5.03
N SER A 134 6.72 4.95 -5.82
CA SER A 134 8.10 5.32 -5.46
C SER A 134 8.27 6.83 -5.23
N GLU A 135 7.50 7.68 -5.91
CA GLU A 135 7.52 9.13 -5.76
C GLU A 135 7.02 9.57 -4.37
N SER A 136 6.20 8.74 -3.76
CA SER A 136 5.54 9.02 -2.47
C SER A 136 6.31 8.50 -1.26
N MET A 137 7.49 7.89 -1.42
CA MET A 137 8.31 7.40 -0.32
C MET A 137 8.90 8.55 0.50
N ASN A 138 8.91 8.37 1.82
CA ASN A 138 9.36 9.39 2.76
C ASN A 138 10.87 9.35 3.01
N THR A 139 11.42 8.13 3.16
CA THR A 139 12.84 7.95 3.52
C THR A 139 13.69 7.67 2.30
N PRO A 140 14.96 8.18 2.24
CA PRO A 140 15.85 7.94 1.09
C PRO A 140 16.03 6.46 0.78
N SER A 141 16.30 5.62 1.79
CA SER A 141 16.50 4.19 1.59
C SER A 141 15.25 3.49 1.03
N ALA A 142 14.06 3.89 1.45
CA ALA A 142 12.82 3.35 0.89
C ALA A 142 12.61 3.83 -0.55
N LYS A 143 12.98 5.07 -0.86
CA LYS A 143 12.88 5.61 -2.21
C LYS A 143 13.78 4.86 -3.19
N ASP A 144 15.03 4.59 -2.81
CA ASP A 144 15.98 3.82 -3.64
C ASP A 144 15.45 2.41 -3.92
N GLU A 145 15.00 1.69 -2.89
CA GLU A 145 14.43 0.34 -3.05
C GLU A 145 13.12 0.36 -3.84
N ALA A 146 12.26 1.37 -3.62
CA ALA A 146 11.01 1.52 -4.35
C ALA A 146 11.25 1.76 -5.85
N ASN A 147 12.22 2.60 -6.20
CA ASN A 147 12.62 2.82 -7.60
C ASN A 147 13.07 1.50 -8.23
N ARG A 148 13.97 0.75 -7.58
CA ARG A 148 14.43 -0.56 -8.07
C ARG A 148 13.28 -1.54 -8.30
N ARG A 149 12.29 -1.55 -7.40
CA ARG A 149 11.11 -2.41 -7.55
C ARG A 149 10.14 -1.93 -8.64
N THR A 150 10.02 -0.62 -8.83
CA THR A 150 9.22 -0.05 -9.93
C THR A 150 9.86 -0.35 -11.29
N GLU A 151 11.19 -0.22 -11.40
CA GLU A 151 11.94 -0.60 -12.60
C GLU A 151 11.74 -2.08 -12.97
N TYR A 152 11.64 -2.99 -11.99
CA TYR A 152 11.32 -4.40 -12.23
C TYR A 152 9.92 -4.60 -12.84
N MET A 153 8.96 -3.72 -12.54
CA MET A 153 7.59 -3.86 -13.03
C MET A 153 7.43 -3.48 -14.51
N GLN A 154 8.31 -2.64 -15.04
CA GLN A 154 8.27 -2.21 -16.44
C GLN A 154 8.52 -3.37 -17.41
N PRO A 155 9.62 -4.16 -17.30
CA PRO A 155 9.82 -5.35 -18.11
C PRO A 155 8.69 -6.38 -18.03
N PHE A 156 8.02 -6.51 -16.86
CA PHE A 156 6.84 -7.35 -16.72
C PHE A 156 5.70 -6.87 -17.63
N LEU A 157 5.43 -5.56 -17.66
CA LEU A 157 4.40 -4.98 -18.52
C LEU A 157 4.76 -5.10 -20.01
N GLU A 158 6.03 -4.87 -20.37
CA GLU A 158 6.51 -5.03 -21.75
C GLU A 158 6.40 -6.51 -22.23
N GLN A 159 6.78 -7.47 -21.38
CA GLN A 159 6.62 -8.89 -21.68
C GLN A 159 5.13 -9.24 -21.87
N HIS A 160 4.27 -8.74 -20.99
CA HIS A 160 2.83 -8.95 -21.09
C HIS A 160 2.26 -8.35 -22.38
N LYS A 161 2.73 -7.16 -22.77
CA LYS A 161 2.37 -6.51 -24.04
C LYS A 161 2.74 -7.39 -25.24
N SER A 162 3.96 -7.88 -25.28
CA SER A 162 4.44 -8.77 -26.33
C SER A 162 3.60 -10.07 -26.44
N GLU A 163 3.21 -10.65 -25.30
CA GLU A 163 2.46 -11.92 -25.28
C GLU A 163 1.01 -11.78 -25.73
N ILE A 164 0.40 -10.63 -25.60
CA ILE A 164 -0.97 -10.37 -26.10
C ILE A 164 -0.99 -9.85 -27.55
N GLY A 165 0.17 -9.64 -28.18
CA GLY A 165 0.30 -9.27 -29.60
C GLY A 165 0.13 -7.78 -29.88
N GLU A 166 0.47 -6.93 -28.91
CA GLU A 166 0.43 -5.45 -29.01
C GLU A 166 1.83 -4.83 -29.29
#